data_dde5870c611b29f30f2df0a5e5be9e63
#
_entry.id   dde5870c611b29f30f2df0a5e5be9e63
#
_cell.length_a   1.000
_cell.length_b   1.000
_cell.length_c   1.000
_cell.angle_alpha   90.00
_cell.angle_beta   90.00
_cell.angle_gamma   90.00
#
_symmetry.space_group_name_H-M   'P 1'
#
loop_
_entity.id
_entity.type
_entity.pdbx_description
1 polymer ?
#
loop_
_entity_poly.entity_id
_entity_poly.type
_entity_poly.pdbx_seq_one_letter_code
_entity_poly.pdbx_strand_id
1 'polypeptide(L)'
;VVANKSDNERRENDRWNFLSLGLGEPWPVSALHGRRSGDLLDVIISELGLDTQEAPEVEEVDNSHLEPSDPALKGVPRVAIVGRPNVGKSTLFNKIVGEERSVVHDMSGTTRDAIDTLIETVDGKLILVDTAGMRRRSKIDDSAEYYSLVRALRAVDESDIALLVIDSTEGVTSQDQRLAERIAPDSAAGAGVGA
;
A
#
# COMPACT_ATOMS: atom_id res chain seq x y z
N VAL A 1 -2.67 -1.49 -8.81
CA VAL A 1 -2.74 -2.90 -8.31
C VAL A 1 -1.33 -3.44 -8.15
N VAL A 2 -1.06 -4.15 -7.05
CA VAL A 2 0.22 -4.81 -6.78
C VAL A 2 0.03 -6.33 -6.82
N ALA A 3 0.63 -6.99 -7.83
CA ALA A 3 0.63 -8.45 -7.99
C ALA A 3 1.81 -9.03 -7.20
N ASN A 4 1.58 -9.44 -5.96
CA ASN A 4 2.61 -9.99 -5.09
C ASN A 4 2.84 -11.50 -5.35
N LYS A 5 3.96 -12.02 -4.85
CA LYS A 5 4.47 -13.39 -5.03
C LYS A 5 4.91 -13.68 -6.48
N SER A 6 5.28 -12.63 -7.22
CA SER A 6 5.86 -12.71 -8.56
C SER A 6 7.36 -13.01 -8.47
N ASP A 7 7.70 -14.25 -8.05
CA ASP A 7 9.07 -14.64 -7.69
C ASP A 7 9.98 -14.88 -8.89
N ASN A 8 9.43 -14.97 -10.11
CA ASN A 8 10.16 -15.19 -11.34
C ASN A 8 9.44 -14.56 -12.56
N GLU A 9 10.11 -14.47 -13.70
CA GLU A 9 9.61 -13.86 -14.94
C GLU A 9 8.29 -14.45 -15.43
N ARG A 10 8.08 -15.77 -15.28
CA ARG A 10 6.82 -16.41 -15.66
C ARG A 10 5.66 -15.85 -14.84
N ARG A 11 5.83 -15.74 -13.51
CA ARG A 11 4.82 -15.18 -12.62
C ARG A 11 4.64 -13.68 -12.80
N GLU A 12 5.67 -12.96 -13.19
CA GLU A 12 5.52 -11.55 -13.57
C GLU A 12 4.59 -11.38 -14.79
N ASN A 13 4.62 -12.31 -15.74
CA ASN A 13 3.72 -12.28 -16.89
C ASN A 13 2.28 -12.64 -16.52
N ASP A 14 2.06 -13.44 -15.48
CA ASP A 14 0.70 -13.76 -14.99
C ASP A 14 -0.05 -12.52 -14.47
N ARG A 15 0.65 -11.40 -14.20
CA ARG A 15 0.05 -10.12 -13.76
C ARG A 15 -1.05 -9.62 -14.71
N TRP A 16 -0.96 -9.92 -16.00
CA TRP A 16 -1.92 -9.46 -16.99
C TRP A 16 -3.34 -9.99 -16.74
N ASN A 17 -3.47 -11.09 -15.98
CA ASN A 17 -4.77 -11.62 -15.57
C ASN A 17 -5.53 -10.66 -14.63
N PHE A 18 -4.82 -9.73 -13.97
CA PHE A 18 -5.40 -8.76 -13.05
C PHE A 18 -5.93 -7.49 -13.73
N LEU A 19 -5.73 -7.33 -15.03
CA LEU A 19 -6.35 -6.24 -15.82
C LEU A 19 -7.88 -6.29 -15.76
N SER A 20 -8.46 -7.48 -15.53
CA SER A 20 -9.90 -7.66 -15.35
C SER A 20 -10.49 -6.86 -14.18
N LEU A 21 -9.67 -6.36 -13.26
CA LEU A 21 -10.09 -5.49 -12.16
C LEU A 21 -10.37 -4.05 -12.61
N GLY A 22 -9.95 -3.64 -13.82
CA GLY A 22 -10.16 -2.30 -14.34
C GLY A 22 -9.36 -1.18 -13.64
N LEU A 23 -8.35 -1.54 -12.83
CA LEU A 23 -7.56 -0.59 -12.02
C LEU A 23 -6.19 -0.24 -12.64
N GLY A 24 -6.07 -0.35 -13.95
CA GLY A 24 -4.82 -0.09 -14.66
C GLY A 24 -3.85 -1.27 -14.65
N GLU A 25 -2.60 -1.02 -15.06
CA GLU A 25 -1.57 -2.05 -15.19
C GLU A 25 -1.11 -2.56 -13.81
N PRO A 26 -1.14 -3.88 -13.58
CA PRO A 26 -0.71 -4.46 -12.31
C PRO A 26 0.82 -4.45 -12.17
N TRP A 27 1.32 -3.99 -11.04
CA TRP A 27 2.74 -3.96 -10.73
C TRP A 27 3.21 -5.26 -10.08
N PRO A 28 4.10 -6.05 -10.71
CA PRO A 28 4.55 -7.32 -10.15
C PRO A 28 5.65 -7.10 -9.11
N VAL A 29 5.51 -7.74 -7.95
CA VAL A 29 6.52 -7.71 -6.88
C VAL A 29 6.70 -9.10 -6.27
N SER A 30 7.86 -9.34 -5.66
CA SER A 30 8.04 -10.41 -4.69
C SER A 30 8.48 -9.80 -3.36
N ALA A 31 7.53 -9.53 -2.50
CA ALA A 31 7.78 -8.93 -1.19
C ALA A 31 8.71 -9.83 -0.34
N LEU A 32 8.60 -11.15 -0.46
CA LEU A 32 9.45 -12.09 0.26
C LEU A 32 10.93 -11.98 -0.15
N HIS A 33 11.19 -11.87 -1.45
CA HIS A 33 12.55 -11.81 -2.00
C HIS A 33 13.04 -10.37 -2.26
N GLY A 34 12.21 -9.36 -2.00
CA GLY A 34 12.52 -7.96 -2.28
C GLY A 34 12.57 -7.59 -3.76
N ARG A 35 12.11 -8.50 -4.66
CA ARG A 35 12.15 -8.26 -6.09
C ARG A 35 11.14 -7.17 -6.46
N ARG A 36 11.63 -6.09 -7.10
CA ARG A 36 10.88 -4.93 -7.57
C ARG A 36 10.12 -4.14 -6.48
N SER A 37 10.47 -4.33 -5.19
CA SER A 37 9.86 -3.54 -4.10
C SER A 37 10.39 -2.10 -4.07
N GLY A 38 11.66 -1.89 -4.39
CA GLY A 38 12.24 -0.56 -4.57
C GLY A 38 11.65 0.16 -5.77
N ASP A 39 11.53 -0.53 -6.92
CA ASP A 39 10.88 0.02 -8.12
C ASP A 39 9.42 0.40 -7.85
N LEU A 40 8.69 -0.37 -7.00
CA LEU A 40 7.33 -0.03 -6.59
C LEU A 40 7.30 1.30 -5.80
N LEU A 41 8.29 1.53 -4.94
CA LEU A 41 8.39 2.79 -4.21
C LEU A 41 8.61 3.97 -5.16
N ASP A 42 9.44 3.81 -6.20
CA ASP A 42 9.63 4.83 -7.23
C ASP A 42 8.33 5.14 -7.97
N VAL A 43 7.55 4.11 -8.31
CA VAL A 43 6.23 4.29 -8.94
C VAL A 43 5.27 5.05 -8.01
N ILE A 44 5.24 4.73 -6.71
CA ILE A 44 4.40 5.46 -5.75
C ILE A 44 4.81 6.93 -5.68
N ILE A 45 6.12 7.22 -5.61
CA ILE A 45 6.67 8.57 -5.57
C ILE A 45 6.28 9.34 -6.83
N SER A 46 6.42 8.72 -8.01
CA SER A 46 6.07 9.31 -9.29
C SER A 46 4.57 9.59 -9.40
N GLU A 47 3.70 8.66 -9.03
CA GLU A 47 2.24 8.85 -9.03
C GLU A 47 1.79 9.96 -8.07
N LEU A 48 2.54 10.19 -6.98
CA LEU A 48 2.32 11.28 -6.04
C LEU A 48 2.92 12.61 -6.51
N GLY A 49 3.68 12.61 -7.62
CA GLY A 49 4.34 13.81 -8.16
C GLY A 49 5.46 14.36 -7.26
N LEU A 50 6.03 13.52 -6.39
CA LEU A 50 7.08 13.93 -5.46
C LEU A 50 8.43 14.09 -6.16
N ASP A 51 8.67 13.39 -7.25
CA ASP A 51 9.89 13.45 -8.06
C ASP A 51 10.11 14.80 -8.76
N THR A 52 9.09 15.66 -8.83
CA THR A 52 9.16 16.99 -9.45
C THR A 52 9.43 18.12 -8.45
N GLN A 53 9.43 17.81 -7.14
CA GLN A 53 9.75 18.78 -6.11
C GLN A 53 11.26 18.77 -5.84
N GLU A 54 11.92 19.93 -5.93
CA GLU A 54 13.28 20.07 -5.40
C GLU A 54 13.25 19.60 -3.94
N ALA A 55 14.09 18.59 -3.63
CA ALA A 55 14.16 18.05 -2.28
C ALA A 55 14.34 19.21 -1.30
N PRO A 56 13.46 19.42 -0.33
CA PRO A 56 13.67 20.45 0.67
C PRO A 56 14.96 20.12 1.39
N GLU A 57 15.81 21.13 1.63
CA GLU A 57 17.00 20.95 2.48
C GLU A 57 16.54 20.28 3.77
N VAL A 58 17.06 19.07 4.01
CA VAL A 58 16.70 18.26 5.16
C VAL A 58 17.33 18.92 6.39
N GLU A 59 16.63 19.87 7.01
CA GLU A 59 16.90 20.17 8.40
C GLU A 59 16.59 18.89 9.19
N GLU A 60 17.54 18.40 9.96
CA GLU A 60 17.32 17.27 10.90
C GLU A 60 16.27 17.70 11.94
N VAL A 61 15.01 17.61 11.58
CA VAL A 61 13.89 17.78 12.52
C VAL A 61 13.78 16.48 13.29
N ASP A 62 13.82 16.56 14.61
CA ASP A 62 13.52 15.42 15.48
C ASP A 62 12.04 15.04 15.31
N ASN A 63 11.80 14.07 14.44
CA ASN A 63 10.46 13.56 14.08
C ASN A 63 9.91 12.52 15.09
N SER A 64 10.59 12.33 16.24
CA SER A 64 10.23 11.29 17.22
C SER A 64 8.86 11.51 17.90
N HIS A 65 8.23 12.67 17.72
CA HIS A 65 6.98 13.08 18.38
C HIS A 65 5.94 13.64 17.41
N LEU A 66 6.04 13.34 16.10
CA LEU A 66 5.08 13.82 15.12
C LEU A 66 3.68 13.23 15.36
N GLU A 67 2.69 14.09 15.44
CA GLU A 67 1.27 13.73 15.50
C GLU A 67 0.65 13.91 14.11
N PRO A 68 -0.41 13.16 13.74
CA PRO A 68 -1.08 13.29 12.44
C PRO A 68 -1.58 14.70 12.11
N SER A 69 -1.80 15.51 13.14
CA SER A 69 -2.22 16.91 13.05
C SER A 69 -1.06 17.92 12.97
N ASP A 70 0.19 17.43 12.96
CA ASP A 70 1.37 18.29 12.91
C ASP A 70 1.38 19.09 11.59
N PRO A 71 1.58 20.43 11.66
CA PRO A 71 1.69 21.28 10.49
C PRO A 71 2.80 20.82 9.51
N ALA A 72 3.87 20.20 10.00
CA ALA A 72 4.97 19.66 9.20
C ALA A 72 4.53 18.49 8.29
N LEU A 73 3.41 17.83 8.60
CA LEU A 73 2.83 16.75 7.81
C LEU A 73 1.72 17.22 6.86
N LYS A 74 1.42 18.51 6.85
CA LYS A 74 0.40 19.07 5.98
C LYS A 74 0.80 18.96 4.51
N GLY A 75 0.01 18.21 3.74
CA GLY A 75 0.28 17.96 2.31
C GLY A 75 1.22 16.77 2.06
N VAL A 76 1.69 16.07 3.10
CA VAL A 76 2.41 14.80 2.93
C VAL A 76 1.40 13.74 2.46
N PRO A 77 1.62 13.10 1.30
CA PRO A 77 0.70 12.12 0.75
C PRO A 77 0.53 10.89 1.64
N ARG A 78 -0.69 10.37 1.66
CA ARG A 78 -1.11 9.23 2.46
C ARG A 78 -1.35 8.00 1.58
N VAL A 79 -0.75 6.88 1.91
CA VAL A 79 -0.82 5.64 1.12
C VAL A 79 -1.36 4.50 1.97
N ALA A 80 -2.42 3.83 1.53
CA ALA A 80 -2.96 2.63 2.16
C ALA A 80 -2.44 1.37 1.45
N ILE A 81 -2.10 0.32 2.22
CA ILE A 81 -1.81 -1.01 1.70
C ILE A 81 -2.96 -1.93 2.09
N VAL A 82 -3.77 -2.32 1.11
CA VAL A 82 -4.98 -3.11 1.31
C VAL A 82 -4.94 -4.42 0.52
N GLY A 83 -5.81 -5.34 0.86
CA GLY A 83 -5.90 -6.67 0.25
C GLY A 83 -6.37 -7.69 1.26
N ARG A 84 -6.78 -8.87 0.80
CA ARG A 84 -7.24 -9.96 1.66
C ARG A 84 -6.14 -10.50 2.59
N PRO A 85 -6.46 -11.28 3.62
CA PRO A 85 -5.45 -11.94 4.47
C PRO A 85 -4.45 -12.77 3.66
N ASN A 86 -3.22 -12.85 4.14
CA ASN A 86 -2.13 -13.70 3.62
C ASN A 86 -1.62 -13.42 2.19
N VAL A 87 -2.07 -12.35 1.52
CA VAL A 87 -1.51 -11.94 0.21
C VAL A 87 -0.12 -11.32 0.31
N GLY A 88 0.39 -11.09 1.53
CA GLY A 88 1.75 -10.60 1.77
C GLY A 88 1.86 -9.10 2.04
N LYS A 89 0.78 -8.42 2.45
CA LYS A 89 0.80 -6.97 2.79
C LYS A 89 1.88 -6.61 3.80
N SER A 90 1.94 -7.35 4.92
CA SER A 90 2.95 -7.10 5.97
C SER A 90 4.38 -7.35 5.48
N THR A 91 4.56 -8.31 4.59
CA THR A 91 5.87 -8.57 3.98
C THR A 91 6.27 -7.43 3.05
N LEU A 92 5.32 -6.94 2.23
CA LEU A 92 5.53 -5.78 1.35
C LEU A 92 5.84 -4.53 2.18
N PHE A 93 5.04 -4.24 3.20
CA PHE A 93 5.26 -3.15 4.14
C PHE A 93 6.69 -3.20 4.72
N ASN A 94 7.11 -4.34 5.27
CA ASN A 94 8.44 -4.49 5.87
C ASN A 94 9.56 -4.31 4.84
N LYS A 95 9.32 -4.64 3.58
CA LYS A 95 10.30 -4.40 2.52
C LYS A 95 10.41 -2.92 2.16
N ILE A 96 9.29 -2.23 2.01
CA ILE A 96 9.27 -0.77 1.76
C ILE A 96 9.96 -0.02 2.90
N VAL A 97 9.60 -0.34 4.15
CA VAL A 97 10.18 0.28 5.36
C VAL A 97 11.67 -0.05 5.53
N GLY A 98 12.10 -1.22 5.07
CA GLY A 98 13.50 -1.67 5.17
C GLY A 98 14.39 -1.27 4.00
N GLU A 99 13.93 -0.45 3.05
CA GLU A 99 14.78 0.06 1.98
C GLU A 99 15.85 1.00 2.55
N GLU A 100 17.11 0.82 2.14
CA GLU A 100 18.28 1.56 2.69
C GLU A 100 18.18 3.08 2.51
N ARG A 101 17.37 3.54 1.56
CA ARG A 101 17.17 4.96 1.22
C ARG A 101 16.03 5.63 1.99
N SER A 102 15.39 4.93 2.93
CA SER A 102 14.24 5.44 3.68
C SER A 102 14.53 5.56 5.17
N VAL A 103 14.14 6.68 5.77
CA VAL A 103 14.07 6.89 7.21
C VAL A 103 12.61 6.73 7.65
N VAL A 104 12.37 6.03 8.74
CA VAL A 104 11.03 5.59 9.13
C VAL A 104 10.71 6.04 10.54
N HIS A 105 9.55 6.69 10.70
CA HIS A 105 9.04 7.14 11.99
C HIS A 105 7.63 6.62 12.23
N ASP A 106 7.38 6.12 13.44
CA ASP A 106 6.05 5.70 13.88
C ASP A 106 5.28 6.88 14.44
N MET A 107 4.03 7.00 14.01
CA MET A 107 3.14 8.07 14.45
C MET A 107 1.86 7.46 15.03
N SER A 108 1.28 8.14 16.04
CA SER A 108 -0.09 7.83 16.46
C SER A 108 -1.03 8.10 15.27
N GLY A 109 -1.81 7.09 14.83
CA GLY A 109 -2.79 7.28 13.76
C GLY A 109 -3.93 8.21 14.19
N THR A 110 -4.75 8.63 13.22
CA THR A 110 -5.94 9.49 13.43
C THR A 110 -6.99 8.86 14.32
N THR A 111 -6.89 7.57 14.62
CA THR A 111 -7.80 6.81 15.48
C THR A 111 -7.08 6.16 16.64
N ARG A 112 -7.81 5.93 17.74
CA ARG A 112 -7.30 5.47 19.04
C ARG A 112 -6.43 4.19 19.00
N ASP A 113 -6.53 3.38 17.94
CA ASP A 113 -5.82 2.12 17.74
C ASP A 113 -5.02 2.06 16.43
N ALA A 114 -5.01 3.13 15.61
CA ALA A 114 -4.24 3.19 14.39
C ALA A 114 -2.82 3.67 14.68
N ILE A 115 -1.86 3.10 13.97
CA ILE A 115 -0.48 3.58 13.92
C ILE A 115 -0.21 3.86 12.44
N ASP A 116 0.20 5.08 12.15
CA ASP A 116 0.67 5.47 10.83
C ASP A 116 2.21 5.42 10.82
N THR A 117 2.80 5.31 9.65
CA THR A 117 4.25 5.27 9.50
C THR A 117 4.68 6.32 8.49
N LEU A 118 5.42 7.33 8.93
CA LEU A 118 6.08 8.29 8.05
C LEU A 118 7.31 7.63 7.44
N ILE A 119 7.44 7.72 6.13
CA ILE A 119 8.61 7.30 5.37
C ILE A 119 9.20 8.54 4.70
N GLU A 120 10.47 8.81 4.97
CA GLU A 120 11.23 9.87 4.32
C GLU A 120 12.24 9.25 3.37
N THR A 121 12.23 9.69 2.14
CA THR A 121 13.18 9.29 1.09
C THR A 121 13.90 10.52 0.54
N VAL A 122 14.92 10.31 -0.27
CA VAL A 122 15.62 11.41 -0.97
C VAL A 122 14.68 12.17 -1.93
N ASP A 123 13.59 11.53 -2.38
CA ASP A 123 12.66 12.09 -3.34
C ASP A 123 11.44 12.74 -2.67
N GLY A 124 11.25 12.53 -1.36
CA GLY A 124 10.13 13.12 -0.61
C GLY A 124 9.65 12.28 0.57
N LYS A 125 8.53 12.72 1.16
CA LYS A 125 7.90 12.09 2.31
C LYS A 125 6.55 11.49 1.92
N LEU A 126 6.20 10.36 2.52
CA LEU A 126 4.87 9.77 2.44
C LEU A 126 4.46 9.12 3.76
N ILE A 127 3.16 8.98 3.99
CA ILE A 127 2.61 8.34 5.19
C ILE A 127 1.91 7.05 4.80
N LEU A 128 2.36 5.92 5.35
CA LEU A 128 1.61 4.67 5.28
C LEU A 128 0.57 4.64 6.39
N VAL A 129 -0.72 4.54 6.03
CA VAL A 129 -1.83 4.56 6.99
C VAL A 129 -2.17 3.17 7.53
N ASP A 130 -2.67 3.10 8.76
CA ASP A 130 -3.12 1.88 9.49
C ASP A 130 -2.09 0.74 9.49
N THR A 131 -0.84 1.05 9.76
CA THR A 131 0.26 0.08 9.76
C THR A 131 0.27 -0.85 10.98
N ALA A 132 -0.53 -0.57 12.02
CA ALA A 132 -0.61 -1.36 13.25
C ALA A 132 -0.95 -2.84 13.00
N GLY A 133 -1.89 -3.11 12.11
CA GLY A 133 -2.27 -4.46 11.73
C GLY A 133 -1.20 -5.20 10.93
N MET A 134 -0.36 -4.47 10.19
CA MET A 134 0.73 -5.04 9.40
C MET A 134 1.95 -5.41 10.24
N ARG A 135 2.20 -4.68 11.33
CA ARG A 135 3.32 -4.93 12.25
C ARG A 135 3.06 -6.09 13.21
N ARG A 136 1.81 -6.27 13.64
CA ARG A 136 1.44 -7.43 14.46
C ARG A 136 1.34 -8.64 13.54
N ARG A 137 2.18 -9.66 13.75
CA ARG A 137 1.98 -10.99 13.17
C ARG A 137 0.65 -11.51 13.72
N SER A 138 -0.45 -11.26 13.04
CA SER A 138 -1.77 -11.69 13.47
C SER A 138 -1.82 -13.22 13.46
N LYS A 139 -2.05 -13.83 14.65
CA LYS A 139 -2.65 -15.14 14.72
C LYS A 139 -4.03 -15.01 14.07
N ILE A 140 -4.27 -15.86 13.09
CA ILE A 140 -5.50 -15.90 12.30
C ILE A 140 -6.63 -16.33 13.25
N ASP A 141 -7.59 -15.42 13.46
CA ASP A 141 -8.88 -15.74 14.06
C ASP A 141 -9.95 -15.39 13.03
N ASP A 142 -10.91 -16.29 12.76
CA ASP A 142 -11.95 -16.12 11.73
C ASP A 142 -12.82 -14.88 11.96
N SER A 143 -12.91 -14.39 13.19
CA SER A 143 -13.54 -13.09 13.51
C SER A 143 -12.74 -11.87 13.01
N ALA A 144 -11.48 -12.06 12.62
CA ALA A 144 -10.60 -11.01 12.14
C ALA A 144 -10.88 -10.60 10.67
N GLU A 145 -11.59 -11.41 9.87
CA GLU A 145 -11.84 -11.09 8.46
C GLU A 145 -12.75 -9.87 8.29
N TYR A 146 -13.86 -9.82 9.02
CA TYR A 146 -14.78 -8.67 8.96
C TYR A 146 -14.10 -7.38 9.45
N TYR A 147 -13.40 -7.45 10.56
CA TYR A 147 -12.65 -6.29 11.09
C TYR A 147 -11.51 -5.87 10.15
N SER A 148 -10.88 -6.83 9.47
CA SER A 148 -9.83 -6.54 8.47
C SER A 148 -10.40 -5.79 7.27
N LEU A 149 -11.60 -6.14 6.78
CA LEU A 149 -12.24 -5.43 5.68
C LEU A 149 -12.64 -4.01 6.07
N VAL A 150 -13.26 -3.81 7.24
CA VAL A 150 -13.65 -2.48 7.73
C VAL A 150 -12.44 -1.58 7.89
N ARG A 151 -11.32 -2.09 8.43
CA ARG A 151 -10.06 -1.35 8.54
C ARG A 151 -9.48 -1.00 7.16
N ALA A 152 -9.48 -1.96 6.22
CA ALA A 152 -9.00 -1.72 4.88
C ALA A 152 -9.79 -0.60 4.18
N LEU A 153 -11.13 -0.63 4.28
CA LEU A 153 -11.99 0.42 3.71
C LEU A 153 -11.72 1.78 4.33
N ARG A 154 -11.53 1.82 5.66
CA ARG A 154 -11.20 3.06 6.35
C ARG A 154 -9.83 3.60 5.94
N ALA A 155 -8.81 2.74 5.84
CA ALA A 155 -7.50 3.14 5.37
C ALA A 155 -7.56 3.73 3.95
N VAL A 156 -8.41 3.17 3.07
CA VAL A 156 -8.67 3.73 1.74
C VAL A 156 -9.30 5.12 1.84
N ASP A 157 -10.33 5.30 2.67
CA ASP A 157 -11.01 6.60 2.85
C ASP A 157 -10.07 7.70 3.42
N GLU A 158 -9.01 7.30 4.13
CA GLU A 158 -8.02 8.20 4.76
C GLU A 158 -6.74 8.37 3.91
N SER A 159 -6.69 7.84 2.69
CA SER A 159 -5.49 7.84 1.83
C SER A 159 -5.71 8.54 0.49
N ASP A 160 -4.62 9.08 -0.07
CA ASP A 160 -4.59 9.63 -1.43
C ASP A 160 -4.38 8.54 -2.48
N ILE A 161 -3.63 7.49 -2.11
CA ILE A 161 -3.39 6.30 -2.94
C ILE A 161 -3.67 5.03 -2.14
N ALA A 162 -4.35 4.07 -2.77
CA ALA A 162 -4.56 2.73 -2.22
C ALA A 162 -3.82 1.67 -3.06
N LEU A 163 -2.91 0.93 -2.44
CA LEU A 163 -2.21 -0.22 -3.04
C LEU A 163 -3.01 -1.48 -2.79
N LEU A 164 -3.77 -1.95 -3.77
CA LEU A 164 -4.45 -3.24 -3.68
C LEU A 164 -3.45 -4.36 -3.98
N VAL A 165 -3.05 -5.10 -2.93
CA VAL A 165 -2.12 -6.23 -3.00
C VAL A 165 -2.88 -7.52 -3.24
N ILE A 166 -2.53 -8.23 -4.31
CA ILE A 166 -3.14 -9.48 -4.74
C ILE A 166 -2.08 -10.58 -4.77
N ASP A 167 -2.49 -11.82 -4.45
CA ASP A 167 -1.65 -13.00 -4.59
C ASP A 167 -1.61 -13.45 -6.06
N SER A 168 -0.49 -13.26 -6.74
CA SER A 168 -0.35 -13.63 -8.15
C SER A 168 -0.41 -15.14 -8.41
N THR A 169 -0.27 -15.96 -7.35
CA THR A 169 -0.34 -17.43 -7.47
C THR A 169 -1.76 -17.98 -7.45
N GLU A 170 -2.70 -17.24 -6.86
CA GLU A 170 -4.10 -17.67 -6.72
C GLU A 170 -5.04 -16.99 -7.75
N GLY A 171 -4.58 -15.91 -8.35
CA GLY A 171 -5.40 -15.10 -9.25
C GLY A 171 -6.39 -14.18 -8.52
N VAL A 172 -7.32 -13.60 -9.27
CA VAL A 172 -8.35 -12.70 -8.73
C VAL A 172 -9.44 -13.49 -8.04
N THR A 173 -9.71 -13.17 -6.78
CA THR A 173 -10.82 -13.75 -6.01
C THR A 173 -11.99 -12.77 -5.91
N SER A 174 -13.16 -13.25 -5.49
CA SER A 174 -14.34 -12.40 -5.23
C SER A 174 -14.10 -11.37 -4.11
N GLN A 175 -13.19 -11.65 -3.18
CA GLN A 175 -12.79 -10.65 -2.16
C GLN A 175 -11.95 -9.55 -2.77
N ASP A 176 -11.02 -9.87 -3.68
CA ASP A 176 -10.20 -8.88 -4.38
C ASP A 176 -11.09 -7.98 -5.26
N GLN A 177 -12.09 -8.56 -5.95
CA GLN A 177 -13.07 -7.81 -6.74
C GLN A 177 -13.86 -6.81 -5.89
N ARG A 178 -14.38 -7.22 -4.73
CA ARG A 178 -15.13 -6.34 -3.81
C ARG A 178 -14.27 -5.18 -3.29
N LEU A 179 -12.98 -5.43 -3.00
CA LEU A 179 -12.06 -4.39 -2.61
C LEU A 179 -11.78 -3.43 -3.77
N ALA A 180 -11.56 -3.95 -4.99
CA ALA A 180 -11.35 -3.17 -6.18
C ALA A 180 -12.53 -2.24 -6.49
N GLU A 181 -13.76 -2.76 -6.44
CA GLU A 181 -15.01 -2.02 -6.63
C GLU A 181 -15.16 -0.87 -5.62
N ARG A 182 -14.68 -1.07 -4.39
CA ARG A 182 -14.76 -0.05 -3.36
C ARG A 182 -13.71 1.04 -3.52
N ILE A 183 -12.50 0.67 -3.99
CA ILE A 183 -11.39 1.61 -4.22
C ILE A 183 -11.69 2.51 -5.42
N ALA A 184 -12.25 1.94 -6.49
CA ALA A 184 -12.56 2.67 -7.73
C ALA A 184 -13.95 2.28 -8.26
N PRO A 185 -15.02 2.81 -7.65
CA PRO A 185 -16.40 2.42 -7.99
C PRO A 185 -16.76 2.69 -9.46
N ASP A 186 -16.17 3.73 -10.08
CA ASP A 186 -16.43 4.09 -11.48
C ASP A 186 -15.69 3.20 -12.49
N SER A 187 -14.57 2.58 -12.09
CA SER A 187 -13.78 1.70 -12.95
C SER A 187 -14.38 0.30 -13.10
N ALA A 188 -15.07 -0.17 -12.07
CA ALA A 188 -15.70 -1.51 -12.05
C ALA A 188 -16.97 -1.58 -12.91
N ALA A 189 -17.64 -0.46 -13.17
CA ALA A 189 -18.84 -0.40 -14.00
C ALA A 189 -18.57 -0.69 -15.49
N GLY A 190 -17.31 -0.64 -15.95
CA GLY A 190 -16.90 -0.92 -17.34
C GLY A 190 -16.58 -2.39 -17.63
N ALA A 191 -16.42 -3.25 -16.62
CA ALA A 191 -16.08 -4.67 -16.77
C ALA A 191 -17.31 -5.58 -16.88
N GLY A 192 -18.47 -5.03 -17.19
CA GLY A 192 -19.73 -5.73 -17.38
C GLY A 192 -19.74 -6.62 -18.62
N VAL A 193 -19.61 -7.94 -18.38
CA VAL A 193 -20.29 -9.02 -19.08
C VAL A 193 -20.43 -8.85 -20.60
N GLY A 194 -19.45 -9.30 -21.36
CA GLY A 194 -19.63 -9.81 -22.72
C GLY A 194 -19.93 -11.31 -22.61
N ALA A 195 -21.18 -11.68 -22.84
CA ALA A 195 -21.64 -13.04 -22.97
C ALA A 195 -21.07 -13.72 -24.21
#